data_4cf236245cc2fb4124ab452db136ea11
#
_entry.id   4cf236245cc2fb4124ab452db136ea11
#
_cell.length_a   1.000
_cell.length_b   1.000
_cell.length_c   1.000
_cell.angle_alpha   90.00
_cell.angle_beta   90.00
_cell.angle_gamma   90.00
#
_symmetry.space_group_name_H-M   'P 1'
#
loop_
_entity.id
_entity.type
_entity.pdbx_description
1 polymer ?
#
loop_
_entity_poly.entity_id
_entity_poly.type
_entity_poly.pdbx_seq_one_letter_code
_entity_poly.pdbx_strand_id
1 'polypeptide(L)'
;YLVLQEIKQPSIKWFDRNQKFIKEDLIPDSVTRSNYHSLRGLSCPFNLLGDKIYFHTDLMPTIYEVSPNTSPKAIYKFELGRYSPELYKLKDYEKKDESPYILIADSKISDNFVFGEYCYQKYFYRVLFDKNSCKKWIIPTNMELMDIRNNHSKVGIKNDLDGGFDFWPRRVSKNGEIYTWYNVEDLRKKVQQSVSKQMKNPEATKRLKEMLNGLPEDVKVIVAVLKEK
;
A
#
# COMPACT_ATOMS: atom_id res chain seq x y z
N TYR A 1 4.75 -11.36 20.16
CA TYR A 1 4.91 -11.66 18.73
C TYR A 1 3.54 -11.92 18.11
N LEU A 2 3.41 -11.60 16.85
CA LEU A 2 2.20 -11.76 16.07
C LEU A 2 2.56 -12.54 14.80
N VAL A 3 1.81 -13.59 14.51
CA VAL A 3 2.02 -14.45 13.35
C VAL A 3 0.72 -14.59 12.58
N LEU A 4 0.78 -14.38 11.27
CA LEU A 4 -0.31 -14.69 10.38
C LEU A 4 -0.23 -16.16 9.95
N GLN A 5 -1.27 -16.91 10.20
CA GLN A 5 -1.42 -18.28 9.69
C GLN A 5 -2.45 -18.31 8.57
N GLU A 6 -2.06 -18.80 7.42
CA GLU A 6 -2.91 -18.91 6.24
C GLU A 6 -3.20 -20.39 5.93
N ILE A 7 -4.16 -20.97 6.64
CA ILE A 7 -4.69 -22.30 6.34
C ILE A 7 -6.20 -22.13 6.24
N LYS A 8 -6.82 -22.45 5.15
CA LYS A 8 -8.28 -22.36 4.91
C LYS A 8 -8.95 -21.02 5.32
N GLN A 9 -8.70 -20.52 6.53
CA GLN A 9 -9.16 -19.22 7.02
C GLN A 9 -8.00 -18.47 7.67
N PRO A 10 -7.72 -17.21 7.28
CA PRO A 10 -6.69 -16.40 7.91
C PRO A 10 -6.95 -16.22 9.40
N SER A 11 -5.90 -16.41 10.19
CA SER A 11 -5.94 -16.17 11.63
C SER A 11 -4.72 -15.41 12.10
N ILE A 12 -4.86 -14.69 13.19
CA ILE A 12 -3.80 -13.97 13.86
C ILE A 12 -3.50 -14.68 15.17
N LYS A 13 -2.27 -15.18 15.32
CA LYS A 13 -1.81 -15.79 16.55
C LYS A 13 -0.98 -14.80 17.37
N TRP A 14 -1.30 -14.69 18.63
CA TRP A 14 -0.64 -13.80 19.59
C TRP A 14 0.26 -14.57 20.51
N PHE A 15 1.46 -14.05 20.73
CA PHE A 15 2.45 -14.63 21.64
C PHE A 15 3.01 -13.54 22.56
N ASP A 16 3.34 -13.89 23.79
CA ASP A 16 4.04 -13.01 24.71
C ASP A 16 5.54 -12.84 24.34
N ARG A 17 6.27 -12.09 25.17
CA ARG A 17 7.72 -11.86 24.96
C ARG A 17 8.55 -13.14 25.07
N ASN A 18 8.05 -14.14 25.76
CA ASN A 18 8.70 -15.45 25.95
C ASN A 18 8.24 -16.46 24.88
N GLN A 19 7.55 -16.00 23.83
CA GLN A 19 7.01 -16.81 22.74
C GLN A 19 5.91 -17.80 23.20
N LYS A 20 5.32 -17.58 24.37
CA LYS A 20 4.19 -18.38 24.84
C LYS A 20 2.92 -17.92 24.12
N PHE A 21 2.17 -18.89 23.60
CA PHE A 21 0.88 -18.65 22.95
C PHE A 21 -0.10 -17.98 23.92
N ILE A 22 -0.78 -16.94 23.47
CA ILE A 22 -1.81 -16.20 24.23
C ILE A 22 -3.19 -16.58 23.71
N LYS A 23 -3.44 -16.33 22.43
CA LYS A 23 -4.73 -16.58 21.76
C LYS A 23 -4.59 -16.63 20.25
N GLU A 24 -5.65 -17.05 19.60
CA GLU A 24 -5.85 -16.99 18.15
C GLU A 24 -7.16 -16.26 17.84
N ASP A 25 -7.09 -15.27 16.97
CA ASP A 25 -8.24 -14.57 16.44
C ASP A 25 -8.46 -15.00 14.99
N LEU A 26 -9.65 -15.53 14.70
CA LEU A 26 -10.10 -15.74 13.31
C LEU A 26 -10.49 -14.40 12.70
N ILE A 27 -10.08 -14.17 11.46
CA ILE A 27 -10.45 -12.95 10.74
C ILE A 27 -11.78 -13.18 10.03
N PRO A 28 -12.82 -12.42 10.38
CA PRO A 28 -14.10 -12.46 9.67
C PRO A 28 -13.91 -12.02 8.22
N ASP A 29 -14.83 -12.40 7.33
CA ASP A 29 -14.85 -12.01 5.91
C ASP A 29 -13.58 -12.37 5.10
N SER A 30 -12.75 -13.22 5.66
CA SER A 30 -11.58 -13.69 4.96
C SER A 30 -11.99 -14.69 3.86
N VAL A 31 -11.47 -14.43 2.68
CA VAL A 31 -11.62 -15.36 1.55
C VAL A 31 -10.86 -16.63 1.86
N THR A 32 -11.54 -17.75 1.97
CA THR A 32 -10.89 -19.06 2.16
C THR A 32 -10.11 -19.41 0.90
N ARG A 33 -8.79 -19.47 1.02
CA ARG A 33 -7.87 -19.76 -0.08
C ARG A 33 -7.75 -21.27 -0.26
N SER A 34 -8.47 -21.88 -1.18
CA SER A 34 -8.13 -23.25 -1.56
C SER A 34 -7.08 -23.35 -2.66
N ASN A 35 -6.96 -22.36 -3.56
CA ASN A 35 -6.10 -22.48 -4.75
C ASN A 35 -5.57 -21.13 -5.28
N TYR A 36 -5.51 -20.05 -4.48
CA TYR A 36 -5.08 -18.75 -4.98
C TYR A 36 -3.58 -18.53 -4.76
N HIS A 37 -2.82 -18.36 -5.83
CA HIS A 37 -1.46 -17.83 -5.75
C HIS A 37 -1.55 -16.35 -5.37
N SER A 38 -1.24 -16.05 -4.11
CA SER A 38 -1.32 -14.69 -3.59
C SER A 38 -0.49 -13.71 -4.41
N LEU A 39 -0.92 -12.46 -4.46
CA LEU A 39 -0.11 -11.31 -4.84
C LEU A 39 1.05 -11.09 -3.85
N ARG A 40 1.46 -12.16 -3.14
CA ARG A 40 2.48 -12.18 -2.09
C ARG A 40 3.75 -11.49 -2.57
N GLY A 41 4.23 -10.61 -1.74
CA GLY A 41 5.45 -9.83 -1.96
C GLY A 41 5.20 -8.33 -2.14
N LEU A 42 3.95 -7.88 -2.28
CA LEU A 42 3.61 -6.46 -2.38
C LEU A 42 3.13 -5.87 -1.05
N SER A 43 2.49 -6.66 -0.18
CA SER A 43 1.88 -6.14 1.04
C SER A 43 2.54 -6.60 2.34
N CYS A 44 2.61 -5.67 3.28
CA CYS A 44 2.82 -5.99 4.69
C CYS A 44 1.44 -5.98 5.35
N PRO A 45 0.96 -7.11 5.85
CA PRO A 45 -0.41 -7.22 6.35
C PRO A 45 -0.68 -6.38 7.60
N PHE A 46 0.36 -5.86 8.24
CA PHE A 46 0.24 -5.06 9.45
C PHE A 46 0.74 -3.64 9.26
N ASN A 47 -0.07 -2.67 9.75
CA ASN A 47 0.30 -1.26 9.89
C ASN A 47 0.21 -0.90 11.37
N LEU A 48 1.28 -0.32 11.92
CA LEU A 48 1.31 0.19 13.28
C LEU A 48 1.20 1.72 13.22
N LEU A 49 0.17 2.28 13.87
CA LEU A 49 -0.04 3.72 13.97
C LEU A 49 -0.40 4.08 15.40
N GLY A 50 0.42 4.85 16.08
CA GLY A 50 0.33 5.02 17.52
C GLY A 50 0.44 3.69 18.24
N ASP A 51 -0.52 3.38 19.09
CA ASP A 51 -0.61 2.10 19.81
C ASP A 51 -1.58 1.11 19.16
N LYS A 52 -2.09 1.44 17.97
CA LYS A 52 -3.02 0.63 17.21
C LYS A 52 -2.33 -0.20 16.15
N ILE A 53 -2.75 -1.43 16.03
CA ILE A 53 -2.32 -2.35 14.98
C ILE A 53 -3.48 -2.54 14.02
N TYR A 54 -3.26 -2.19 12.76
CA TYR A 54 -4.21 -2.44 11.69
C TYR A 54 -3.76 -3.62 10.87
N PHE A 55 -4.70 -4.49 10.58
CA PHE A 55 -4.50 -5.68 9.78
C PHE A 55 -5.32 -5.62 8.50
N HIS A 56 -4.64 -5.87 7.39
CA HIS A 56 -5.26 -6.04 6.08
C HIS A 56 -4.39 -6.97 5.24
N THR A 57 -5.00 -7.90 4.56
CA THR A 57 -4.31 -8.74 3.58
C THR A 57 -5.00 -8.64 2.23
N ASP A 58 -4.30 -9.05 1.18
CA ASP A 58 -4.84 -9.07 -0.17
C ASP A 58 -6.17 -9.84 -0.24
N LEU A 59 -7.04 -9.40 -1.13
CA LEU A 59 -8.40 -9.88 -1.34
C LEU A 59 -9.41 -9.58 -0.22
N MET A 60 -8.99 -9.01 0.89
CA MET A 60 -9.92 -8.61 1.93
C MET A 60 -10.49 -7.22 1.62
N PRO A 61 -11.81 -7.04 1.60
CA PRO A 61 -12.39 -5.71 1.45
C PRO A 61 -12.36 -4.89 2.75
N THR A 62 -11.94 -5.48 3.88
CA THR A 62 -12.04 -4.88 5.21
C THR A 62 -10.68 -4.74 5.86
N ILE A 63 -10.41 -3.58 6.46
CA ILE A 63 -9.26 -3.32 7.32
C ILE A 63 -9.72 -3.45 8.77
N TYR A 64 -8.99 -4.25 9.55
CA TYR A 64 -9.29 -4.50 10.97
C TYR A 64 -8.29 -3.81 11.88
N GLU A 65 -8.78 -3.23 12.96
CA GLU A 65 -7.97 -2.95 14.15
C GLU A 65 -7.88 -4.24 14.98
N VAL A 66 -6.68 -4.64 15.32
CA VAL A 66 -6.41 -5.90 16.03
C VAL A 66 -5.60 -5.66 17.30
N SER A 67 -5.88 -6.43 18.33
CA SER A 67 -5.26 -6.30 19.65
C SER A 67 -5.22 -7.65 20.35
N PRO A 68 -4.19 -7.91 21.19
CA PRO A 68 -4.18 -9.13 22.02
C PRO A 68 -5.33 -9.19 23.02
N ASN A 69 -5.96 -8.06 23.34
CA ASN A 69 -6.96 -7.97 24.42
C ASN A 69 -8.41 -7.96 23.92
N THR A 70 -8.64 -7.78 22.63
CA THR A 70 -9.98 -7.67 22.04
C THR A 70 -10.08 -8.51 20.77
N SER A 71 -11.29 -8.82 20.35
CA SER A 71 -11.53 -9.41 19.03
C SER A 71 -11.25 -8.39 17.92
N PRO A 72 -10.89 -8.83 16.71
CA PRO A 72 -10.69 -7.97 15.56
C PRO A 72 -11.92 -7.07 15.30
N LYS A 73 -11.69 -5.77 15.17
CA LYS A 73 -12.72 -4.77 14.93
C LYS A 73 -12.59 -4.22 13.51
N ALA A 74 -13.62 -4.36 12.68
CA ALA A 74 -13.67 -3.74 11.36
C ALA A 74 -13.68 -2.21 11.49
N ILE A 75 -12.73 -1.54 10.83
CA ILE A 75 -12.58 -0.09 10.89
C ILE A 75 -12.91 0.57 9.56
N TYR A 76 -12.41 0.02 8.46
CA TYR A 76 -12.68 0.49 7.10
C TYR A 76 -13.07 -0.68 6.22
N LYS A 77 -14.03 -0.44 5.33
CA LYS A 77 -14.46 -1.41 4.33
C LYS A 77 -14.47 -0.77 2.95
N PHE A 78 -13.84 -1.44 2.00
CA PHE A 78 -13.92 -1.07 0.60
C PHE A 78 -15.25 -1.58 0.03
N GLU A 79 -16.15 -0.66 -0.30
CA GLU A 79 -17.44 -0.98 -0.92
C GLU A 79 -17.24 -1.31 -2.40
N LEU A 80 -17.12 -2.59 -2.71
CA LEU A 80 -16.84 -3.08 -4.06
C LEU A 80 -18.11 -3.33 -4.89
N GLY A 81 -19.29 -3.34 -4.24
CA GLY A 81 -20.56 -3.57 -4.90
C GLY A 81 -20.56 -4.86 -5.76
N ARG A 82 -21.04 -4.76 -7.00
CA ARG A 82 -21.09 -5.89 -7.95
C ARG A 82 -19.71 -6.42 -8.37
N TYR A 83 -18.65 -5.70 -8.07
CA TYR A 83 -17.27 -6.09 -8.38
C TYR A 83 -16.59 -6.82 -7.22
N SER A 84 -17.33 -7.11 -6.14
CA SER A 84 -16.84 -7.88 -5.01
C SER A 84 -16.59 -9.33 -5.41
N PRO A 85 -15.41 -9.90 -5.15
CA PRO A 85 -15.17 -11.31 -5.38
C PRO A 85 -16.01 -12.14 -4.39
N GLU A 86 -16.86 -12.99 -4.91
CA GLU A 86 -17.56 -13.97 -4.08
C GLU A 86 -16.66 -15.20 -3.88
N LEU A 87 -16.68 -15.75 -2.67
CA LEU A 87 -15.81 -16.84 -2.22
C LEU A 87 -15.74 -18.05 -3.17
N TYR A 88 -16.87 -18.40 -3.80
CA TYR A 88 -16.98 -19.57 -4.67
C TYR A 88 -16.61 -19.30 -6.13
N LYS A 89 -16.49 -18.06 -6.55
CA LYS A 89 -16.10 -17.66 -7.91
C LYS A 89 -14.59 -17.47 -8.08
N LEU A 90 -13.81 -17.56 -7.00
CA LEU A 90 -12.36 -17.43 -7.03
C LEU A 90 -11.66 -18.52 -7.89
N LYS A 91 -12.30 -19.63 -8.15
CA LYS A 91 -11.78 -20.66 -9.07
C LYS A 91 -11.63 -20.17 -10.51
N ASP A 92 -12.40 -19.16 -10.91
CA ASP A 92 -12.36 -18.58 -12.26
C ASP A 92 -11.20 -17.58 -12.45
N TYR A 93 -10.50 -17.24 -11.37
CA TYR A 93 -9.36 -16.32 -11.41
C TYR A 93 -8.11 -16.86 -12.10
N GLU A 94 -8.05 -18.14 -12.38
CA GLU A 94 -6.93 -18.73 -13.15
C GLU A 94 -6.86 -18.22 -14.59
N LYS A 95 -7.95 -17.64 -15.11
CA LYS A 95 -7.98 -16.94 -16.40
C LYS A 95 -7.74 -15.44 -16.18
N LYS A 96 -6.50 -15.08 -15.92
CA LYS A 96 -5.98 -13.87 -15.26
C LYS A 96 -6.30 -12.52 -15.86
N ASP A 97 -6.69 -12.39 -17.11
CA ASP A 97 -6.62 -11.09 -17.79
C ASP A 97 -7.97 -10.33 -17.87
N GLU A 98 -9.07 -10.93 -17.48
CA GLU A 98 -10.41 -10.34 -17.64
C GLU A 98 -11.32 -10.53 -16.42
N SER A 99 -10.75 -10.64 -15.21
CA SER A 99 -11.59 -10.78 -14.02
C SER A 99 -12.53 -9.56 -13.87
N PRO A 100 -13.84 -9.77 -13.80
CA PRO A 100 -14.79 -8.68 -13.61
C PRO A 100 -14.79 -8.13 -12.18
N TYR A 101 -13.91 -8.64 -11.31
CA TYR A 101 -13.86 -8.31 -9.89
C TYR A 101 -12.70 -7.39 -9.56
N ILE A 102 -12.87 -6.60 -8.49
CA ILE A 102 -11.82 -5.79 -7.91
C ILE A 102 -11.07 -6.61 -6.87
N LEU A 103 -9.76 -6.70 -7.02
CA LEU A 103 -8.86 -7.36 -6.09
C LEU A 103 -8.10 -6.31 -5.29
N ILE A 104 -8.38 -6.20 -4.01
CA ILE A 104 -7.58 -5.36 -3.12
C ILE A 104 -6.21 -6.02 -2.97
N ALA A 105 -5.16 -5.26 -3.29
CA ALA A 105 -3.78 -5.74 -3.26
C ALA A 105 -3.08 -5.31 -1.97
N ASP A 106 -3.29 -4.06 -1.52
CA ASP A 106 -2.64 -3.52 -0.33
C ASP A 106 -3.43 -2.34 0.23
N SER A 107 -3.20 -2.03 1.50
CA SER A 107 -3.68 -0.80 2.12
C SER A 107 -2.71 -0.29 3.16
N LYS A 108 -2.68 1.04 3.35
CA LYS A 108 -1.93 1.70 4.41
C LYS A 108 -2.78 2.78 5.06
N ILE A 109 -2.58 2.98 6.34
CA ILE A 109 -3.36 3.94 7.13
C ILE A 109 -2.37 4.91 7.77
N SER A 110 -2.59 6.20 7.58
CA SER A 110 -1.97 7.29 8.32
C SER A 110 -3.00 7.99 9.20
N ASP A 111 -2.63 9.08 9.84
CA ASP A 111 -3.55 9.83 10.70
C ASP A 111 -4.76 10.36 9.92
N ASN A 112 -4.54 10.96 8.76
CA ASN A 112 -5.58 11.62 7.98
C ASN A 112 -6.06 10.81 6.76
N PHE A 113 -5.30 9.79 6.31
CA PHE A 113 -5.59 9.11 5.04
C PHE A 113 -5.65 7.59 5.15
N VAL A 114 -6.42 6.99 4.25
CA VAL A 114 -6.31 5.57 3.88
C VAL A 114 -5.85 5.50 2.43
N PHE A 115 -4.77 4.79 2.20
CA PHE A 115 -4.21 4.51 0.89
C PHE A 115 -4.54 3.07 0.51
N GLY A 116 -5.22 2.87 -0.60
CA GLY A 116 -5.58 1.55 -1.09
C GLY A 116 -4.98 1.28 -2.46
N GLU A 117 -4.60 0.04 -2.68
CA GLU A 117 -4.14 -0.46 -3.97
C GLU A 117 -5.02 -1.62 -4.41
N TYR A 118 -5.47 -1.61 -5.67
CA TYR A 118 -6.31 -2.66 -6.18
C TYR A 118 -6.07 -2.93 -7.67
N CYS A 119 -6.38 -4.15 -8.07
CA CYS A 119 -6.42 -4.56 -9.46
C CYS A 119 -7.87 -4.67 -9.92
N TYR A 120 -8.15 -4.18 -11.11
CA TYR A 120 -9.40 -4.40 -11.82
C TYR A 120 -9.07 -4.77 -13.25
N GLN A 121 -9.60 -5.89 -13.71
CA GLN A 121 -9.13 -6.53 -14.92
C GLN A 121 -7.60 -6.75 -14.82
N LYS A 122 -6.81 -6.32 -15.78
CA LYS A 122 -5.35 -6.43 -15.75
C LYS A 122 -4.63 -5.20 -15.21
N TYR A 123 -5.36 -4.11 -14.97
CA TYR A 123 -4.77 -2.82 -14.59
C TYR A 123 -4.75 -2.62 -13.10
N PHE A 124 -3.73 -1.90 -12.67
CA PHE A 124 -3.51 -1.53 -11.29
C PHE A 124 -4.00 -0.10 -11.03
N TYR A 125 -4.65 0.11 -9.89
CA TYR A 125 -5.21 1.39 -9.47
C TYR A 125 -4.81 1.70 -8.05
N ARG A 126 -4.80 3.00 -7.73
CA ARG A 126 -4.59 3.53 -6.40
C ARG A 126 -5.78 4.36 -5.98
N VAL A 127 -6.14 4.27 -4.71
CA VAL A 127 -7.19 5.08 -4.12
C VAL A 127 -6.67 5.77 -2.87
N LEU A 128 -6.87 7.07 -2.82
CA LEU A 128 -6.63 7.89 -1.63
C LEU A 128 -7.99 8.26 -1.03
N PHE A 129 -8.18 7.98 0.24
CA PHE A 129 -9.35 8.39 1.00
C PHE A 129 -8.90 9.31 2.14
N ASP A 130 -9.44 10.53 2.17
CA ASP A 130 -9.27 11.50 3.24
C ASP A 130 -10.33 11.27 4.32
N LYS A 131 -9.89 10.92 5.51
CA LYS A 131 -10.76 10.60 6.65
C LYS A 131 -11.53 11.80 7.17
N ASN A 132 -10.97 13.02 7.01
CA ASN A 132 -11.57 14.25 7.55
C ASN A 132 -12.68 14.77 6.62
N SER A 133 -12.41 14.80 5.32
CA SER A 133 -13.37 15.32 4.34
C SER A 133 -14.25 14.24 3.71
N CYS A 134 -14.00 12.97 3.99
CA CYS A 134 -14.63 11.81 3.36
C CYS A 134 -14.52 11.81 1.83
N LYS A 135 -13.56 12.55 1.27
CA LYS A 135 -13.29 12.57 -0.16
C LYS A 135 -12.41 11.39 -0.59
N LYS A 136 -12.63 10.93 -1.79
CA LYS A 136 -11.81 9.88 -2.40
C LYS A 136 -11.31 10.30 -3.78
N TRP A 137 -10.09 9.88 -4.09
CA TRP A 137 -9.47 10.07 -5.40
C TRP A 137 -8.98 8.73 -5.91
N ILE A 138 -9.34 8.41 -7.14
CA ILE A 138 -8.82 7.23 -7.85
C ILE A 138 -7.69 7.71 -8.75
N ILE A 139 -6.54 7.09 -8.62
CA ILE A 139 -5.34 7.39 -9.38
C ILE A 139 -5.08 6.21 -10.32
N PRO A 140 -5.41 6.34 -11.62
CA PRO A 140 -5.08 5.30 -12.59
C PRO A 140 -3.57 5.25 -12.77
N THR A 141 -2.99 4.06 -12.71
CA THR A 141 -1.55 3.91 -12.88
C THR A 141 -1.16 3.68 -14.34
N ASN A 142 -2.12 3.26 -15.18
CA ASN A 142 -1.90 2.78 -16.56
C ASN A 142 -0.85 1.66 -16.65
N MET A 143 -0.68 0.90 -15.56
CA MET A 143 0.25 -0.22 -15.48
C MET A 143 -0.51 -1.52 -15.32
N GLU A 144 -0.01 -2.55 -15.95
CA GLU A 144 -0.43 -3.92 -15.69
C GLU A 144 0.20 -4.40 -14.38
N LEU A 145 -0.40 -5.43 -13.77
CA LEU A 145 0.04 -5.96 -12.48
C LEU A 145 1.53 -6.37 -12.48
N MET A 146 2.02 -6.89 -13.59
CA MET A 146 3.42 -7.30 -13.70
C MET A 146 4.39 -6.12 -13.72
N ASP A 147 3.98 -5.00 -14.27
CA ASP A 147 4.82 -3.80 -14.38
C ASP A 147 4.93 -3.04 -13.06
N ILE A 148 3.90 -3.15 -12.20
CA ILE A 148 3.88 -2.41 -10.93
C ILE A 148 5.01 -2.80 -10.00
N ARG A 149 5.48 -4.06 -10.05
CA ARG A 149 6.58 -4.54 -9.21
C ARG A 149 7.86 -3.73 -9.41
N ASN A 150 8.16 -3.34 -10.64
CA ASN A 150 9.36 -2.60 -11.00
C ASN A 150 9.17 -1.09 -10.92
N ASN A 151 7.93 -0.60 -11.01
CA ASN A 151 7.60 0.82 -11.11
C ASN A 151 6.72 1.34 -9.96
N HIS A 152 6.56 0.56 -8.89
CA HIS A 152 5.67 0.85 -7.78
C HIS A 152 5.82 2.26 -7.19
N SER A 153 7.02 2.79 -7.12
CA SER A 153 7.31 4.11 -6.56
C SER A 153 7.23 5.26 -7.58
N LYS A 154 7.00 4.97 -8.87
CA LYS A 154 7.08 5.98 -9.93
C LYS A 154 5.73 6.61 -10.27
N VAL A 155 4.63 6.04 -9.78
CA VAL A 155 3.26 6.51 -10.03
C VAL A 155 2.54 6.71 -8.71
N GLY A 156 1.71 7.75 -8.59
CA GLY A 156 1.00 8.02 -7.35
C GLY A 156 0.34 9.39 -7.35
N ILE A 157 0.34 10.03 -6.21
CA ILE A 157 -0.07 11.41 -6.06
C ILE A 157 0.94 12.27 -6.81
N LYS A 158 0.42 13.06 -7.75
CA LYS A 158 1.26 13.89 -8.62
C LYS A 158 2.19 14.78 -7.82
N ASN A 159 3.48 14.65 -8.11
CA ASN A 159 4.49 15.53 -7.56
C ASN A 159 4.78 16.69 -8.53
N ASP A 160 4.22 17.84 -8.26
CA ASP A 160 4.44 19.09 -8.98
C ASP A 160 5.30 20.09 -8.18
N LEU A 161 5.89 19.64 -7.06
CA LEU A 161 6.67 20.49 -6.18
C LEU A 161 8.14 20.60 -6.59
N ASP A 162 8.81 19.47 -6.76
CA ASP A 162 10.26 19.40 -6.88
C ASP A 162 10.79 18.68 -8.14
N GLY A 163 9.90 18.17 -8.96
CA GLY A 163 10.25 17.46 -10.20
C GLY A 163 10.66 16.00 -10.01
N GLY A 164 10.59 15.48 -8.82
CA GLY A 164 10.79 14.07 -8.52
C GLY A 164 9.68 13.16 -9.06
N PHE A 165 9.68 11.93 -8.64
CA PHE A 165 8.60 10.99 -8.94
C PHE A 165 7.32 11.35 -8.20
N ASP A 166 6.19 10.90 -8.71
CA ASP A 166 4.92 10.92 -8.00
C ASP A 166 5.06 10.16 -6.67
N PHE A 167 4.31 10.61 -5.66
CA PHE A 167 4.40 10.04 -4.33
C PHE A 167 3.33 8.96 -4.11
N TRP A 168 3.78 7.80 -3.63
CA TRP A 168 2.88 6.78 -3.09
C TRP A 168 3.51 6.08 -1.88
N PRO A 169 2.78 5.91 -0.77
CA PRO A 169 3.33 5.34 0.44
C PRO A 169 3.68 3.86 0.25
N ARG A 170 4.88 3.49 0.68
CA ARG A 170 5.28 2.09 0.85
C ARG A 170 5.17 1.63 2.29
N ARG A 171 5.25 2.59 3.22
CA ARG A 171 5.15 2.35 4.66
C ARG A 171 4.56 3.57 5.35
N VAL A 172 3.90 3.33 6.47
CA VAL A 172 3.57 4.34 7.46
C VAL A 172 4.23 3.92 8.77
N SER A 173 4.92 4.84 9.43
CA SER A 173 5.54 4.58 10.72
C SER A 173 4.52 4.62 11.85
N LYS A 174 4.94 4.16 13.03
CA LYS A 174 4.16 4.28 14.26
C LYS A 174 3.75 5.73 14.56
N ASN A 175 4.57 6.69 14.18
CA ASN A 175 4.34 8.12 14.43
C ASN A 175 3.57 8.83 13.30
N GLY A 176 2.96 8.09 12.38
CA GLY A 176 2.18 8.64 11.27
C GLY A 176 3.03 9.16 10.09
N GLU A 177 4.36 9.07 10.15
CA GLU A 177 5.20 9.47 9.03
C GLU A 177 5.05 8.50 7.86
N ILE A 178 4.91 9.02 6.66
CA ILE A 178 4.64 8.26 5.45
C ILE A 178 5.93 8.16 4.64
N TYR A 179 6.35 6.95 4.33
CA TYR A 179 7.61 6.67 3.66
C TYR A 179 7.40 6.11 2.27
N THR A 180 8.23 6.58 1.35
CA THR A 180 8.47 5.92 0.07
C THR A 180 9.97 5.96 -0.23
N TRP A 181 10.43 5.18 -1.20
CA TRP A 181 11.83 5.19 -1.59
C TRP A 181 11.98 5.05 -3.10
N TYR A 182 13.05 5.66 -3.60
CA TYR A 182 13.36 5.72 -5.02
C TYR A 182 14.79 5.25 -5.26
N ASN A 183 15.00 4.64 -6.41
CA ASN A 183 16.35 4.41 -6.92
C ASN A 183 16.97 5.76 -7.29
N VAL A 184 18.23 5.98 -6.90
CA VAL A 184 18.95 7.26 -7.12
C VAL A 184 19.13 7.57 -8.60
N GLU A 185 19.53 6.58 -9.41
CA GLU A 185 19.74 6.78 -10.84
C GLU A 185 18.44 7.14 -11.57
N ASP A 186 17.36 6.43 -11.24
CA ASP A 186 16.05 6.71 -11.81
C ASP A 186 15.57 8.11 -11.43
N LEU A 187 15.78 8.51 -10.17
CA LEU A 187 15.40 9.84 -9.70
C LEU A 187 16.23 10.95 -10.36
N ARG A 188 17.54 10.74 -10.53
CA ARG A 188 18.41 11.66 -11.29
C ARG A 188 17.91 11.88 -12.72
N LYS A 189 17.61 10.79 -13.44
CA LYS A 189 17.05 10.85 -14.80
C LYS A 189 15.73 11.62 -14.82
N LYS A 190 14.84 11.35 -13.86
CA LYS A 190 13.53 12.01 -13.76
C LYS A 190 13.67 13.52 -13.54
N VAL A 191 14.52 13.94 -12.58
CA VAL A 191 14.73 15.35 -12.26
C VAL A 191 15.38 16.10 -13.44
N GLN A 192 16.31 15.48 -14.15
CA GLN A 192 16.90 16.06 -15.37
C GLN A 192 15.85 16.33 -16.46
N GLN A 193 14.93 15.38 -16.66
CA GLN A 193 13.82 15.52 -17.64
C GLN A 193 12.79 16.57 -17.21
N SER A 194 12.68 16.87 -15.92
CA SER A 194 11.67 17.79 -15.38
C SER A 194 12.07 19.26 -15.52
N VAL A 195 13.32 19.57 -15.82
CA VAL A 195 13.85 20.94 -15.95
C VAL A 195 13.13 21.74 -17.06
N SER A 196 12.54 21.08 -18.04
CA SER A 196 11.77 21.71 -19.12
C SER A 196 10.30 21.99 -18.79
N LYS A 197 9.80 21.53 -17.61
CA LYS A 197 8.41 21.70 -17.21
C LYS A 197 8.29 22.79 -16.15
N GLN A 198 7.23 23.59 -16.26
CA GLN A 198 6.91 24.57 -15.22
C GLN A 198 6.54 23.86 -13.93
N MET A 199 7.46 23.89 -12.95
CA MET A 199 7.25 23.35 -11.61
C MET A 199 6.68 24.44 -10.70
N LYS A 200 5.82 24.04 -9.76
CA LYS A 200 5.24 24.98 -8.79
C LYS A 200 6.29 25.59 -7.86
N ASN A 201 7.37 24.85 -7.59
CA ASN A 201 8.45 25.30 -6.74
C ASN A 201 9.81 25.03 -7.38
N PRO A 202 10.32 25.94 -8.23
CA PRO A 202 11.61 25.81 -8.90
C PRO A 202 12.80 25.68 -7.93
N GLU A 203 12.71 26.33 -6.77
CA GLU A 203 13.75 26.26 -5.74
C GLU A 203 13.85 24.86 -5.12
N ALA A 204 12.71 24.20 -4.87
CA ALA A 204 12.70 22.82 -4.41
C ALA A 204 13.32 21.86 -5.45
N THR A 205 13.02 22.08 -6.73
CA THR A 205 13.65 21.33 -7.83
C THR A 205 15.17 21.50 -7.85
N LYS A 206 15.65 22.73 -7.67
CA LYS A 206 17.07 23.03 -7.61
C LYS A 206 17.74 22.32 -6.44
N ARG A 207 17.17 22.42 -5.24
CA ARG A 207 17.67 21.73 -4.04
C ARG A 207 17.72 20.22 -4.21
N LEU A 208 16.67 19.61 -4.76
CA LEU A 208 16.66 18.18 -5.04
C LEU A 208 17.79 17.79 -6.00
N LYS A 209 18.03 18.59 -7.04
CA LYS A 209 19.09 18.36 -8.02
C LYS A 209 20.48 18.48 -7.38
N GLU A 210 20.71 19.51 -6.58
CA GLU A 210 21.97 19.72 -5.85
C GLU A 210 22.23 18.56 -4.88
N MET A 211 21.22 18.15 -4.11
CA MET A 211 21.31 17.00 -3.23
C MET A 211 21.70 15.74 -4.00
N LEU A 212 21.01 15.44 -5.10
CA LEU A 212 21.28 14.24 -5.92
C LEU A 212 22.69 14.24 -6.51
N ASN A 213 23.21 15.40 -6.91
CA ASN A 213 24.56 15.54 -7.46
C ASN A 213 25.64 15.39 -6.38
N GLY A 214 25.34 15.77 -5.13
CA GLY A 214 26.26 15.63 -3.99
C GLY A 214 26.28 14.24 -3.35
N LEU A 215 25.43 13.30 -3.78
CA LEU A 215 25.42 11.96 -3.23
C LEU A 215 26.62 11.13 -3.70
N PRO A 216 27.29 10.38 -2.78
CA PRO A 216 28.27 9.37 -3.13
C PRO A 216 27.76 8.35 -4.17
N GLU A 217 28.66 7.79 -4.96
CA GLU A 217 28.30 6.84 -6.04
C GLU A 217 27.72 5.51 -5.54
N ASP A 218 28.05 5.12 -4.32
CA ASP A 218 27.57 3.91 -3.67
C ASP A 218 26.15 4.04 -3.11
N VAL A 219 25.60 5.25 -3.00
CA VAL A 219 24.21 5.47 -2.58
C VAL A 219 23.25 5.05 -3.69
N LYS A 220 22.47 4.00 -3.45
CA LYS A 220 21.54 3.43 -4.44
C LYS A 220 20.08 3.82 -4.20
N VAL A 221 19.72 4.20 -2.98
CA VAL A 221 18.33 4.46 -2.57
C VAL A 221 18.22 5.75 -1.78
N ILE A 222 17.17 6.52 -2.06
CA ILE A 222 16.72 7.66 -1.27
C ILE A 222 15.36 7.34 -0.67
N VAL A 223 15.20 7.68 0.60
CA VAL A 223 13.92 7.60 1.31
C VAL A 223 13.32 9.00 1.37
N ALA A 224 12.13 9.14 0.83
CA ALA A 224 11.31 10.34 0.98
C ALA A 224 10.32 10.13 2.14
N VAL A 225 10.23 11.14 3.00
CA VAL A 225 9.35 11.14 4.17
C VAL A 225 8.35 12.28 4.05
N LEU A 226 7.06 11.94 4.12
CA LEU A 226 5.98 12.90 4.20
C LEU A 226 5.45 12.92 5.63
N LYS A 227 5.31 14.13 6.19
CA LYS A 227 4.65 14.36 7.48
C LYS A 227 3.34 15.07 7.22
N GLU A 228 2.27 14.52 7.76
CA GLU A 228 0.97 15.18 7.75
C GLU A 228 0.99 16.37 8.73
N LYS A 229 0.33 17.46 8.36
CA LYS A 229 0.22 18.66 9.20
C LYS A 229 -1.08 18.65 9.99
#